data_a1e31d35019021f59af50314565f7c59
#
_entry.id   a1e31d35019021f59af50314565f7c59
#
_cell.length_a   1.000
_cell.length_b   1.000
_cell.length_c   1.000
_cell.angle_alpha   90.00
_cell.angle_beta   90.00
_cell.angle_gamma   90.00
#
_symmetry.space_group_name_H-M   'P 1'
#
loop_
_entity.id
_entity.type
_entity.pdbx_description
1 polymer ?
#
loop_
_entity_poly.entity_id
_entity_poly.type
_entity_poly.pdbx_seq_one_letter_code
_entity_poly.pdbx_strand_id
1 'polypeptide(L)'
;PQSAATSDIDIASADGNTIPWELLTTIREMDGVKEVYGRRSVFDVSAKLNDDTNFSGTVDLISYDDFDLQCLKKDSALKRGSDLSKVFGDSNFVLATSDQDSTWKIGDTVQIGDETLTIAGLLKNDPFSENGLTNGKLTLITSDETFVRLTGEKGYSLVLIQTTGDVTDENVQAIQNSVDQTYSFRDKRDERTTGTYMAFVFCVYAFLAII
;
A
#
# COMPACT_ATOMS: atom_id res chain seq x y z
N PRO A 1 -11.17 -14.08 -2.26
CA PRO A 1 -11.79 -12.81 -1.94
C PRO A 1 -10.83 -11.70 -2.31
N GLN A 2 -11.34 -10.71 -3.02
CA GLN A 2 -10.56 -9.55 -3.45
C GLN A 2 -10.25 -8.66 -2.22
N SER A 3 -9.04 -8.09 -2.15
CA SER A 3 -8.67 -7.14 -1.10
C SER A 3 -9.61 -5.94 -1.09
N ALA A 4 -9.91 -5.39 0.10
CA ALA A 4 -10.73 -4.21 0.23
C ALA A 4 -10.11 -2.96 -0.44
N ALA A 5 -8.78 -2.94 -0.60
CA ALA A 5 -8.04 -1.85 -1.25
C ALA A 5 -7.66 -2.16 -2.71
N THR A 6 -8.31 -3.12 -3.36
CA THR A 6 -8.02 -3.39 -4.78
C THR A 6 -8.37 -2.19 -5.64
N SER A 7 -7.39 -1.67 -6.36
CA SER A 7 -7.55 -0.55 -7.29
C SER A 7 -7.96 -1.02 -8.70
N ASP A 8 -8.61 -0.14 -9.42
CA ASP A 8 -8.98 -0.31 -10.83
C ASP A 8 -7.98 0.36 -11.77
N ILE A 9 -7.35 1.45 -11.28
CA ILE A 9 -6.35 2.22 -12.02
C ILE A 9 -5.18 2.48 -11.09
N ASP A 10 -3.97 2.30 -11.60
CA ASP A 10 -2.73 2.64 -10.91
C ASP A 10 -1.98 3.72 -11.69
N ILE A 11 -1.45 4.69 -10.96
CA ILE A 11 -0.53 5.71 -11.47
C ILE A 11 0.76 5.54 -10.68
N ALA A 12 1.84 5.25 -11.36
CA ALA A 12 3.14 5.06 -10.73
C ALA A 12 4.17 6.07 -11.23
N SER A 13 5.00 6.51 -10.32
CA SER A 13 6.17 7.31 -10.64
C SER A 13 7.24 6.43 -11.29
N ALA A 14 7.89 6.96 -12.31
CA ALA A 14 9.10 6.39 -12.89
C ALA A 14 10.33 7.21 -12.45
N ASP A 15 11.50 6.59 -12.46
CA ASP A 15 12.80 7.26 -12.31
C ASP A 15 12.98 8.11 -11.04
N GLY A 16 12.33 7.74 -9.94
CA GLY A 16 12.48 8.41 -8.64
C GLY A 16 11.80 9.76 -8.54
N ASN A 17 11.07 10.21 -9.57
CA ASN A 17 10.18 11.36 -9.47
C ASN A 17 8.93 10.99 -8.68
N THR A 18 8.48 11.86 -7.80
CA THR A 18 7.26 11.65 -7.03
C THR A 18 6.05 12.29 -7.70
N ILE A 19 4.87 11.71 -7.46
CA ILE A 19 3.59 12.25 -7.91
C ILE A 19 3.16 13.32 -6.90
N PRO A 20 2.85 14.55 -7.34
CA PRO A 20 2.40 15.61 -6.44
C PRO A 20 1.14 15.21 -5.67
N TRP A 21 1.09 15.51 -4.39
CA TRP A 21 -0.07 15.18 -3.54
C TRP A 21 -1.36 15.90 -3.99
N GLU A 22 -1.25 17.05 -4.62
CA GLU A 22 -2.37 17.82 -5.18
C GLU A 22 -3.13 17.03 -6.26
N LEU A 23 -2.44 16.12 -6.96
CA LEU A 23 -3.08 15.30 -7.99
C LEU A 23 -4.16 14.40 -7.39
N LEU A 24 -3.96 13.86 -6.17
CA LEU A 24 -4.98 13.05 -5.51
C LEU A 24 -6.27 13.85 -5.27
N THR A 25 -6.12 15.10 -4.83
CA THR A 25 -7.28 15.98 -4.60
C THR A 25 -8.02 16.24 -5.90
N THR A 26 -7.30 16.50 -6.99
CA THR A 26 -7.89 16.71 -8.30
C THR A 26 -8.63 15.46 -8.80
N ILE A 27 -8.02 14.30 -8.72
CA ILE A 27 -8.63 13.04 -9.18
C ILE A 27 -9.85 12.68 -8.33
N ARG A 28 -9.82 12.94 -7.02
CA ARG A 28 -10.94 12.61 -6.12
C ARG A 28 -12.24 13.28 -6.50
N GLU A 29 -12.17 14.44 -7.14
CA GLU A 29 -13.33 15.24 -7.58
C GLU A 29 -13.80 14.89 -8.99
N MET A 30 -13.13 13.93 -9.68
CA MET A 30 -13.49 13.56 -11.05
C MET A 30 -14.63 12.55 -11.09
N ASP A 31 -15.43 12.64 -12.15
CA ASP A 31 -16.50 11.69 -12.39
C ASP A 31 -15.98 10.26 -12.56
N GLY A 32 -16.71 9.28 -12.00
CA GLY A 32 -16.34 7.88 -12.06
C GLY A 32 -15.33 7.43 -11.01
N VAL A 33 -14.81 8.35 -10.18
CA VAL A 33 -13.91 8.04 -9.06
C VAL A 33 -14.72 7.74 -7.80
N LYS A 34 -14.47 6.58 -7.19
CA LYS A 34 -15.07 6.16 -5.93
C LYS A 34 -14.15 6.46 -4.75
N GLU A 35 -12.88 6.10 -4.88
CA GLU A 35 -11.86 6.33 -3.87
C GLU A 35 -10.52 6.53 -4.57
N VAL A 36 -9.69 7.41 -4.02
CA VAL A 36 -8.30 7.60 -4.45
C VAL A 36 -7.41 7.67 -3.22
N TYR A 37 -6.35 6.92 -3.24
CA TYR A 37 -5.38 6.83 -2.14
C TYR A 37 -3.97 6.70 -2.71
N GLY A 38 -3.00 7.05 -1.91
CA GLY A 38 -1.61 7.09 -2.35
C GLY A 38 -0.68 6.40 -1.38
N ARG A 39 0.45 5.92 -1.88
CA ARG A 39 1.53 5.36 -1.08
C ARG A 39 2.82 6.08 -1.38
N ARG A 40 3.55 6.38 -0.34
CA ARG A 40 4.91 6.87 -0.40
C ARG A 40 5.86 5.73 -0.08
N SER A 41 7.04 5.75 -0.66
CA SER A 41 8.06 4.76 -0.33
C SER A 41 9.45 5.38 -0.40
N VAL A 42 10.28 5.02 0.58
CA VAL A 42 11.72 5.27 0.58
C VAL A 42 12.40 3.98 0.96
N PHE A 43 13.39 3.58 0.17
CA PHE A 43 14.09 2.32 0.33
C PHE A 43 15.47 2.53 0.96
N ASP A 44 16.00 1.48 1.59
CA ASP A 44 17.37 1.44 2.11
C ASP A 44 17.65 2.51 3.19
N VAL A 45 16.65 2.82 4.01
CA VAL A 45 16.82 3.76 5.13
C VAL A 45 17.64 3.09 6.24
N SER A 46 18.70 3.75 6.68
CA SER A 46 19.53 3.24 7.79
C SER A 46 18.71 3.16 9.08
N ALA A 47 18.77 2.00 9.74
CA ALA A 47 18.02 1.74 10.95
C ALA A 47 18.81 0.90 11.96
N LYS A 48 18.47 1.05 13.25
CA LYS A 48 18.95 0.17 14.34
C LYS A 48 17.74 -0.48 15.01
N LEU A 49 17.85 -1.76 15.33
CA LEU A 49 16.79 -2.52 15.98
C LEU A 49 17.10 -2.70 17.47
N ASN A 50 16.13 -2.40 18.36
CA ASN A 50 16.19 -2.63 19.81
C ASN A 50 17.44 -2.04 20.49
N ASP A 51 17.91 -0.88 20.08
CA ASP A 51 19.15 -0.27 20.56
C ASP A 51 20.40 -1.17 20.44
N ASP A 52 20.31 -2.24 19.67
CA ASP A 52 21.44 -3.13 19.41
C ASP A 52 22.46 -2.39 18.54
N THR A 53 23.58 -2.03 19.15
CA THR A 53 24.68 -1.35 18.47
C THR A 53 25.35 -2.23 17.40
N ASN A 54 25.10 -3.52 17.41
CA ASN A 54 25.64 -4.47 16.43
C ASN A 54 24.70 -4.66 15.24
N PHE A 55 23.41 -4.26 15.34
CA PHE A 55 22.51 -4.28 14.22
C PHE A 55 22.52 -2.91 13.54
N SER A 56 23.32 -2.78 12.51
CA SER A 56 23.19 -1.72 11.52
C SER A 56 22.66 -2.33 10.24
N GLY A 57 21.43 -2.05 9.93
CA GLY A 57 20.77 -2.53 8.72
C GLY A 57 20.04 -1.43 8.02
N THR A 58 19.40 -1.77 6.92
CA THR A 58 18.48 -0.88 6.22
C THR A 58 17.07 -1.43 6.30
N VAL A 59 16.10 -0.52 6.32
CA VAL A 59 14.67 -0.82 6.26
C VAL A 59 14.06 -0.08 5.08
N ASP A 60 12.96 -0.59 4.59
CA ASP A 60 12.12 0.14 3.66
C ASP A 60 10.98 0.80 4.43
N LEU A 61 10.69 2.05 4.12
CA LEU A 61 9.56 2.79 4.66
C LEU A 61 8.49 2.93 3.60
N ILE A 62 7.27 2.56 3.97
CA ILE A 62 6.08 2.74 3.12
C ILE A 62 5.03 3.47 3.93
N SER A 63 4.40 4.50 3.38
CA SER A 63 3.23 5.11 4.00
C SER A 63 1.95 4.46 3.49
N TYR A 64 1.00 4.28 4.39
CA TYR A 64 -0.38 3.97 4.09
C TYR A 64 -1.25 5.12 4.61
N ASP A 65 -2.14 5.64 3.77
CA ASP A 65 -3.14 6.57 4.25
C ASP A 65 -4.20 5.87 5.12
N ASP A 66 -5.12 6.64 5.67
CA ASP A 66 -6.15 6.12 6.56
C ASP A 66 -7.03 5.06 5.89
N PHE A 67 -7.29 5.19 4.59
CA PHE A 67 -8.07 4.21 3.84
C PHE A 67 -7.35 2.87 3.76
N ASP A 68 -6.07 2.87 3.36
CA ASP A 68 -5.24 1.68 3.28
C ASP A 68 -5.10 1.00 4.65
N LEU A 69 -4.82 1.79 5.71
CA LEU A 69 -4.71 1.25 7.07
C LEU A 69 -6.00 0.57 7.53
N GLN A 70 -7.17 1.17 7.24
CA GLN A 70 -8.46 0.55 7.56
C GLN A 70 -8.71 -0.73 6.77
N CYS A 71 -8.24 -0.81 5.53
CA CYS A 71 -8.34 -2.00 4.70
C CYS A 71 -7.55 -3.18 5.27
N LEU A 72 -6.40 -2.95 5.91
CA LEU A 72 -5.63 -4.01 6.58
C LEU A 72 -6.46 -4.76 7.63
N LYS A 73 -7.32 -4.06 8.36
CA LYS A 73 -8.24 -4.68 9.32
C LYS A 73 -9.34 -5.49 8.62
N LYS A 74 -9.94 -4.94 7.57
CA LYS A 74 -11.00 -5.61 6.80
C LYS A 74 -10.50 -6.88 6.14
N ASP A 75 -9.28 -6.86 5.65
CA ASP A 75 -8.65 -7.99 4.95
C ASP A 75 -7.97 -8.99 5.89
N SER A 76 -8.09 -8.79 7.22
CA SER A 76 -7.46 -9.65 8.25
C SER A 76 -5.96 -9.85 8.03
N ALA A 77 -5.29 -8.81 7.53
CA ALA A 77 -3.87 -8.85 7.14
C ALA A 77 -2.90 -8.86 8.35
N LEU A 78 -3.39 -8.54 9.54
CA LEU A 78 -2.56 -8.38 10.73
C LEU A 78 -2.44 -9.69 11.53
N LYS A 79 -1.28 -9.91 12.14
CA LYS A 79 -1.07 -10.98 13.13
C LYS A 79 -1.82 -10.64 14.43
N ARG A 80 -2.15 -11.71 15.19
CA ARG A 80 -2.78 -11.57 16.51
C ARG A 80 -1.89 -10.75 17.44
N GLY A 81 -2.50 -9.82 18.17
CA GLY A 81 -1.82 -8.93 19.11
C GLY A 81 -1.41 -7.58 18.49
N SER A 82 -1.59 -7.40 17.19
CA SER A 82 -1.36 -6.12 16.53
C SER A 82 -2.41 -5.09 16.95
N ASP A 83 -1.95 -3.85 17.17
CA ASP A 83 -2.80 -2.71 17.51
C ASP A 83 -2.66 -1.62 16.44
N LEU A 84 -3.50 -1.73 15.41
CA LEU A 84 -3.53 -0.79 14.30
C LEU A 84 -3.89 0.64 14.76
N SER A 85 -4.67 0.78 15.84
CA SER A 85 -5.15 2.10 16.29
C SER A 85 -4.02 3.05 16.71
N LYS A 86 -2.85 2.50 17.05
CA LYS A 86 -1.67 3.29 17.42
C LYS A 86 -0.94 3.91 16.23
N VAL A 87 -1.18 3.44 15.01
CA VAL A 87 -0.41 3.81 13.83
C VAL A 87 -0.97 5.05 13.13
N PHE A 88 -2.25 5.35 13.32
CA PHE A 88 -2.91 6.51 12.68
C PHE A 88 -2.34 7.85 13.14
N GLY A 89 -2.35 8.81 12.24
CA GLY A 89 -1.88 10.17 12.50
C GLY A 89 -0.37 10.25 12.68
N ASP A 90 0.10 11.36 13.22
CA ASP A 90 1.52 11.53 13.58
C ASP A 90 1.86 10.71 14.84
N SER A 91 2.51 9.58 14.63
CA SER A 91 2.72 8.56 15.66
C SER A 91 4.15 8.03 15.65
N ASN A 92 4.61 7.55 16.81
CA ASN A 92 5.85 6.78 16.93
C ASN A 92 5.61 5.26 16.83
N PHE A 93 4.42 4.83 16.40
CA PHE A 93 4.09 3.44 16.20
C PHE A 93 3.96 3.11 14.72
N VAL A 94 4.49 1.94 14.34
CA VAL A 94 4.52 1.45 12.97
C VAL A 94 4.05 0.01 12.89
N LEU A 95 3.66 -0.43 11.71
CA LEU A 95 3.54 -1.85 11.41
C LEU A 95 4.84 -2.34 10.78
N ALA A 96 5.12 -3.63 10.92
CA ALA A 96 6.24 -4.26 10.26
C ALA A 96 5.78 -5.49 9.47
N THR A 97 6.50 -5.82 8.41
CA THR A 97 6.28 -7.06 7.70
C THR A 97 6.83 -8.23 8.49
N SER A 98 6.24 -9.39 8.29
CA SER A 98 6.63 -10.61 8.96
C SER A 98 6.64 -11.74 7.95
N ASP A 99 7.82 -12.08 7.44
CA ASP A 99 8.04 -13.36 6.79
C ASP A 99 8.17 -14.49 7.82
N GLN A 100 8.30 -15.73 7.35
CA GLN A 100 8.38 -16.89 8.25
C GLN A 100 9.67 -16.90 9.07
N ASP A 101 10.72 -16.25 8.58
CA ASP A 101 12.05 -16.22 9.18
C ASP A 101 12.32 -14.94 9.96
N SER A 102 11.37 -13.99 10.01
CA SER A 102 11.55 -12.72 10.70
C SER A 102 11.63 -12.90 12.20
N THR A 103 12.61 -12.25 12.81
CA THR A 103 12.81 -12.21 14.27
C THR A 103 12.05 -11.05 14.93
N TRP A 104 11.42 -10.19 14.12
CA TRP A 104 10.72 -8.99 14.60
C TRP A 104 9.48 -9.34 15.43
N LYS A 105 9.27 -8.58 16.50
CA LYS A 105 8.17 -8.79 17.43
C LYS A 105 7.40 -7.48 17.65
N ILE A 106 6.13 -7.60 17.99
CA ILE A 106 5.36 -6.47 18.50
C ILE A 106 6.03 -5.98 19.79
N GLY A 107 6.27 -4.67 19.88
CA GLY A 107 6.98 -4.03 20.96
C GLY A 107 8.48 -3.79 20.72
N ASP A 108 9.05 -4.40 19.68
CA ASP A 108 10.42 -4.06 19.26
C ASP A 108 10.50 -2.60 18.82
N THR A 109 11.66 -2.00 19.01
CA THR A 109 11.93 -0.62 18.61
C THR A 109 12.86 -0.56 17.42
N VAL A 110 12.62 0.43 16.55
CA VAL A 110 13.46 0.72 15.40
C VAL A 110 13.86 2.19 15.46
N GLN A 111 15.16 2.45 15.49
CA GLN A 111 15.69 3.81 15.44
C GLN A 111 16.02 4.18 14.00
N ILE A 112 15.47 5.31 13.55
CA ILE A 112 15.74 5.94 12.25
C ILE A 112 16.17 7.37 12.50
N GLY A 113 17.44 7.69 12.21
CA GLY A 113 18.02 8.97 12.62
C GLY A 113 17.95 9.15 14.13
N ASP A 114 17.34 10.24 14.56
CA ASP A 114 17.15 10.56 15.98
C ASP A 114 15.80 10.08 16.54
N GLU A 115 14.99 9.42 15.71
CA GLU A 115 13.65 8.99 16.05
C GLU A 115 13.60 7.51 16.41
N THR A 116 12.86 7.16 17.46
CA THR A 116 12.61 5.78 17.86
C THR A 116 11.16 5.44 17.61
N LEU A 117 10.92 4.42 16.77
CA LEU A 117 9.62 3.90 16.43
C LEU A 117 9.39 2.57 17.13
N THR A 118 8.16 2.28 17.51
CA THR A 118 7.77 1.00 18.13
C THR A 118 6.89 0.20 17.18
N ILE A 119 7.19 -1.07 17.00
CA ILE A 119 6.37 -1.97 16.19
C ILE A 119 5.06 -2.28 16.95
N ALA A 120 3.95 -1.69 16.50
CA ALA A 120 2.62 -1.90 17.08
C ALA A 120 1.89 -3.12 16.49
N GLY A 121 2.35 -3.63 15.36
CA GLY A 121 1.72 -4.76 14.71
C GLY A 121 2.57 -5.37 13.60
N LEU A 122 2.23 -6.61 13.26
CA LEU A 122 2.91 -7.35 12.21
C LEU A 122 1.91 -7.72 11.11
N LEU A 123 2.29 -7.50 9.87
CA LEU A 123 1.57 -7.98 8.70
C LEU A 123 1.93 -9.45 8.44
N LYS A 124 0.93 -10.29 8.21
CA LYS A 124 1.11 -11.69 7.81
C LYS A 124 1.58 -11.79 6.36
N ASN A 125 1.00 -10.96 5.54
CA ASN A 125 1.26 -10.77 4.13
C ASN A 125 0.81 -9.35 3.80
N ASP A 126 1.45 -8.72 2.83
CA ASP A 126 0.94 -7.47 2.29
C ASP A 126 -0.24 -7.81 1.36
N PRO A 127 -1.49 -7.43 1.72
CA PRO A 127 -2.64 -7.66 0.83
C PRO A 127 -2.55 -6.83 -0.45
N PHE A 128 -1.64 -5.87 -0.50
CA PHE A 128 -1.44 -4.93 -1.60
C PHE A 128 -0.16 -5.20 -2.37
N SER A 129 0.36 -6.39 -2.32
CA SER A 129 1.71 -6.87 -2.68
C SER A 129 2.18 -6.57 -4.12
N GLU A 130 1.70 -5.53 -4.73
CA GLU A 130 2.12 -5.16 -6.09
C GLU A 130 3.56 -4.63 -6.17
N ASN A 131 4.20 -4.30 -5.04
CA ASN A 131 5.59 -3.81 -5.03
C ASN A 131 6.44 -4.53 -3.99
N GLY A 132 6.62 -5.82 -4.25
CA GLY A 132 7.77 -6.57 -3.76
C GLY A 132 8.26 -6.21 -2.36
N LEU A 133 7.55 -6.65 -1.32
CA LEU A 133 8.24 -6.88 -0.07
C LEU A 133 9.39 -7.83 -0.39
N THR A 134 10.59 -7.31 -0.40
CA THR A 134 11.79 -8.10 -0.67
C THR A 134 11.95 -9.10 0.47
N ASN A 135 11.92 -10.38 0.16
CA ASN A 135 12.13 -11.44 1.13
C ASN A 135 13.39 -11.15 1.95
N GLY A 136 13.25 -11.18 3.26
CA GLY A 136 14.35 -11.00 4.20
C GLY A 136 14.68 -9.55 4.58
N LYS A 137 13.95 -8.55 4.06
CA LYS A 137 14.13 -7.15 4.42
C LYS A 137 12.99 -6.66 5.30
N LEU A 138 13.30 -5.92 6.36
CA LEU A 138 12.29 -5.30 7.20
C LEU A 138 11.65 -4.12 6.46
N THR A 139 10.36 -4.20 6.23
CA THR A 139 9.56 -3.08 5.75
C THR A 139 8.70 -2.55 6.89
N LEU A 140 8.79 -1.27 7.14
CA LEU A 140 7.98 -0.55 8.10
C LEU A 140 6.86 0.19 7.37
N ILE A 141 5.64 0.06 7.87
CA ILE A 141 4.48 0.77 7.37
C ILE A 141 4.07 1.80 8.39
N THR A 142 4.01 3.04 7.95
CA THR A 142 3.66 4.20 8.75
C THR A 142 2.35 4.81 8.24
N SER A 143 1.76 5.71 9.02
CA SER A 143 0.79 6.69 8.49
C SER A 143 1.49 7.69 7.55
N ASP A 144 0.71 8.44 6.80
CA ASP A 144 1.20 9.50 5.93
C ASP A 144 1.94 10.59 6.72
N GLU A 145 1.39 11.01 7.85
CA GLU A 145 1.97 12.07 8.69
C GLU A 145 3.32 11.64 9.27
N THR A 146 3.38 10.42 9.80
CA THR A 146 4.63 9.86 10.33
C THR A 146 5.68 9.75 9.23
N PHE A 147 5.30 9.28 8.03
CA PHE A 147 6.22 9.16 6.90
C PHE A 147 6.81 10.52 6.51
N VAL A 148 5.96 11.53 6.34
CA VAL A 148 6.41 12.89 5.98
C VAL A 148 7.32 13.48 7.07
N ARG A 149 7.01 13.24 8.34
CA ARG A 149 7.86 13.67 9.46
C ARG A 149 9.25 13.02 9.40
N LEU A 150 9.31 11.72 9.15
CA LEU A 150 10.58 10.98 9.10
C LEU A 150 11.43 11.28 7.87
N THR A 151 10.82 11.53 6.73
CA THR A 151 11.51 11.60 5.44
C THR A 151 11.52 12.99 4.80
N GLY A 152 10.56 13.86 5.17
CA GLY A 152 10.32 15.13 4.48
C GLY A 152 9.64 14.99 3.11
N GLU A 153 9.46 13.77 2.59
CA GLU A 153 8.87 13.52 1.28
C GLU A 153 7.34 13.59 1.33
N LYS A 154 6.75 14.47 0.54
CA LYS A 154 5.30 14.68 0.44
C LYS A 154 4.68 14.05 -0.81
N GLY A 155 5.47 13.83 -1.85
CA GLY A 155 5.00 13.23 -3.08
C GLY A 155 4.76 11.73 -2.94
N TYR A 156 3.88 11.19 -3.78
CA TYR A 156 3.56 9.77 -3.80
C TYR A 156 4.41 9.00 -4.81
N SER A 157 4.74 7.77 -4.48
CA SER A 157 5.36 6.81 -5.42
C SER A 157 4.30 6.10 -6.26
N LEU A 158 3.11 5.93 -5.69
CA LEU A 158 2.01 5.20 -6.28
C LEU A 158 0.69 5.86 -5.89
N VAL A 159 -0.19 6.07 -6.87
CA VAL A 159 -1.57 6.52 -6.68
C VAL A 159 -2.51 5.45 -7.19
N LEU A 160 -3.49 5.10 -6.39
CA LEU A 160 -4.40 4.00 -6.58
C LEU A 160 -5.84 4.54 -6.63
N ILE A 161 -6.60 4.12 -7.62
CA ILE A 161 -7.96 4.61 -7.85
C ILE A 161 -8.93 3.43 -7.89
N GLN A 162 -9.97 3.52 -7.07
CA GLN A 162 -11.16 2.69 -7.21
C GLN A 162 -12.20 3.48 -8.00
N THR A 163 -12.78 2.86 -9.01
CA THR A 163 -13.82 3.47 -9.83
C THR A 163 -15.22 3.10 -9.35
N THR A 164 -16.21 3.92 -9.73
CA THR A 164 -17.62 3.59 -9.55
C THR A 164 -18.04 2.48 -10.50
N GLY A 165 -19.15 1.78 -10.20
CA GLY A 165 -19.64 0.69 -11.05
C GLY A 165 -20.17 1.14 -12.42
N ASP A 166 -20.43 2.40 -12.60
CA ASP A 166 -20.94 3.05 -13.81
C ASP A 166 -19.88 3.92 -14.52
N VAL A 167 -18.58 3.78 -14.13
CA VAL A 167 -17.49 4.50 -14.79
C VAL A 167 -17.45 4.21 -16.28
N THR A 168 -17.30 5.26 -17.09
CA THR A 168 -17.20 5.17 -18.54
C THR A 168 -15.75 5.30 -19.01
N ASP A 169 -15.47 4.92 -20.26
CA ASP A 169 -14.13 5.08 -20.85
C ASP A 169 -13.77 6.57 -21.00
N GLU A 170 -14.75 7.45 -21.20
CA GLU A 170 -14.55 8.89 -21.21
C GLU A 170 -14.09 9.40 -19.85
N ASN A 171 -14.67 8.88 -18.74
CA ASN A 171 -14.22 9.21 -17.39
C ASN A 171 -12.75 8.80 -17.19
N VAL A 172 -12.39 7.57 -17.57
CA VAL A 172 -11.01 7.07 -17.42
C VAL A 172 -10.04 7.86 -18.29
N GLN A 173 -10.43 8.21 -19.52
CA GLN A 173 -9.62 9.05 -20.38
C GLN A 173 -9.42 10.47 -19.81
N ALA A 174 -10.45 11.02 -19.15
CA ALA A 174 -10.32 12.31 -18.46
C ALA A 174 -9.32 12.22 -17.29
N ILE A 175 -9.37 11.14 -16.50
CA ILE A 175 -8.39 10.89 -15.43
C ILE A 175 -6.98 10.79 -16.03
N GLN A 176 -6.80 10.00 -17.09
CA GLN A 176 -5.51 9.84 -17.75
C GLN A 176 -4.96 11.16 -18.29
N ASN A 177 -5.81 12.02 -18.86
CA ASN A 177 -5.42 13.32 -19.38
C ASN A 177 -5.04 14.33 -18.29
N SER A 178 -5.47 14.11 -17.04
CA SER A 178 -5.07 14.92 -15.89
C SER A 178 -3.69 14.57 -15.33
N VAL A 179 -3.14 13.42 -15.75
CA VAL A 179 -1.86 12.88 -15.29
C VAL A 179 -0.77 13.24 -16.28
N ASP A 180 0.38 13.69 -15.78
CA ASP A 180 1.55 13.96 -16.62
C ASP A 180 2.01 12.67 -17.31
N GLN A 181 2.40 12.77 -18.57
CA GLN A 181 2.84 11.64 -19.41
C GLN A 181 4.13 10.98 -18.91
N THR A 182 4.85 11.62 -17.99
CA THR A 182 6.05 11.03 -17.36
C THR A 182 5.69 9.95 -16.34
N TYR A 183 4.44 9.88 -15.86
CA TYR A 183 3.97 8.83 -14.99
C TYR A 183 3.36 7.68 -15.80
N SER A 184 3.54 6.46 -15.32
CA SER A 184 2.84 5.32 -15.88
C SER A 184 1.38 5.33 -15.44
N PHE A 185 0.48 5.07 -16.37
CA PHE A 185 -0.95 4.95 -16.12
C PHE A 185 -1.41 3.56 -16.55
N ARG A 186 -1.96 2.78 -15.62
CA ARG A 186 -2.41 1.41 -15.87
C ARG A 186 -3.88 1.27 -15.50
N ASP A 187 -4.72 1.07 -16.50
CA ASP A 187 -6.12 0.68 -16.33
C ASP A 187 -6.22 -0.84 -16.21
N LYS A 188 -6.70 -1.32 -15.07
CA LYS A 188 -6.83 -2.76 -14.75
C LYS A 188 -8.28 -3.26 -14.79
N ARG A 189 -9.24 -2.44 -15.22
CA ARG A 189 -10.67 -2.80 -15.23
C ARG A 189 -10.93 -4.05 -16.06
N ASP A 190 -10.31 -4.16 -17.22
CA ASP A 190 -10.46 -5.32 -18.11
C ASP A 190 -9.85 -6.59 -17.53
N GLU A 191 -8.73 -6.49 -16.82
CA GLU A 191 -8.10 -7.63 -16.16
C GLU A 191 -9.04 -8.24 -15.11
N ARG A 192 -9.78 -7.41 -14.38
CA ARG A 192 -10.77 -7.84 -13.38
C ARG A 192 -11.96 -8.54 -14.03
N THR A 193 -12.47 -8.01 -15.13
CA THR A 193 -13.57 -8.60 -15.88
C THR A 193 -13.19 -9.97 -16.43
N THR A 194 -12.02 -10.09 -17.00
CA THR A 194 -11.48 -11.35 -17.53
C THR A 194 -11.30 -12.39 -16.42
N GLY A 195 -10.75 -11.99 -15.26
CA GLY A 195 -10.58 -12.87 -14.10
C GLY A 195 -11.92 -13.40 -13.57
N THR A 196 -12.93 -12.55 -13.48
CA THR A 196 -14.28 -12.94 -13.06
C THR A 196 -14.93 -13.89 -14.05
N TYR A 197 -14.80 -13.63 -15.35
CA TYR A 197 -15.31 -14.50 -16.41
C TYR A 197 -14.65 -15.88 -16.37
N MET A 198 -13.33 -15.94 -16.23
CA MET A 198 -12.61 -17.22 -16.13
C MET A 198 -13.03 -18.01 -14.88
N ALA A 199 -13.20 -17.35 -13.73
CA ALA A 199 -13.69 -18.00 -12.52
C ALA A 199 -15.10 -18.57 -12.72
N PHE A 200 -15.99 -17.85 -13.38
CA PHE A 200 -17.33 -18.34 -13.73
C PHE A 200 -17.27 -19.56 -14.65
N VAL A 201 -16.45 -19.50 -15.69
CA VAL A 201 -16.24 -20.63 -16.63
C VAL A 201 -15.74 -21.87 -15.88
N PHE A 202 -14.75 -21.73 -14.99
CA PHE A 202 -14.27 -22.85 -14.18
C PHE A 202 -15.36 -23.43 -13.26
N CYS A 203 -16.18 -22.58 -12.63
CA CYS A 203 -17.30 -23.05 -11.81
C CYS A 203 -18.32 -23.86 -12.63
N VAL A 204 -18.66 -23.42 -13.86
CA VAL A 204 -19.57 -24.11 -14.73
C VAL A 204 -18.99 -25.46 -15.15
N TYR A 205 -17.71 -25.53 -15.54
CA TYR A 205 -17.06 -26.80 -15.88
C TYR A 205 -16.97 -27.75 -14.69
N ALA A 206 -16.66 -27.26 -13.49
CA ALA A 206 -16.65 -28.09 -12.30
C ALA A 206 -18.03 -28.68 -11.99
N PHE A 207 -19.10 -27.91 -12.21
CA PHE A 207 -20.47 -28.35 -12.00
C PHE A 207 -20.88 -29.43 -13.02
N LEU A 208 -20.51 -29.25 -14.29
CA LEU A 208 -20.77 -30.22 -15.36
C LEU A 208 -19.98 -31.52 -15.17
N ALA A 209 -18.83 -31.49 -14.50
CA ALA A 209 -18.05 -32.71 -14.24
C ALA A 209 -18.58 -33.57 -13.08
N ILE A 210 -19.55 -33.06 -12.32
CA ILE A 210 -20.18 -33.75 -11.17
C ILE A 210 -21.48 -34.41 -11.56
N ILE A 211 -22.06 -34.09 -12.73
CA ILE A 211 -23.26 -34.72 -13.32
C ILE A 211 -22.86 -35.84 -14.28
#